data_17e54f8057d852c119487cd1eaa454ae
#
_entry.id   17e54f8057d852c119487cd1eaa454ae
#
_cell.length_a   1.000
_cell.length_b   1.000
_cell.length_c   1.000
_cell.angle_alpha   90.00
_cell.angle_beta   90.00
_cell.angle_gamma   90.00
#
_symmetry.space_group_name_H-M   'P 1'
#
loop_
_entity.id
_entity.type
_entity.pdbx_description
1 polymer ?
#
loop_
_entity_poly.entity_id
_entity_poly.type
_entity_poly.pdbx_seq_one_letter_code
_entity_poly.pdbx_strand_id
1 'polypeptide(L)'
;MQIDFLSLNSPFYFGEKMKHKIVFLVFAAITLLAACSTLKLEPAQFAWPLESVLNVDKDGFVKEDRYALNFNTKALFFEETQDSLSYSGKTIRVIRNNEGYYFMTAVDFRNVYVFSIDKNAFSLKTKILISETTGLSNPAFNQRSPFIELLSDGKAFKLTSEGIEEGVK
;
A
#
# COMPACT_ATOMS: atom_id res chain seq x y z
N MET A 1 85.22 -46.72 5.20
CA MET A 1 84.69 -45.79 4.18
C MET A 1 83.35 -45.32 4.68
N GLN A 2 83.39 -44.14 5.38
CA GLN A 2 82.28 -43.59 6.13
C GLN A 2 81.62 -42.55 5.24
N ILE A 3 80.30 -42.63 5.00
CA ILE A 3 79.52 -41.68 4.25
C ILE A 3 78.63 -40.94 5.24
N ASP A 4 78.98 -39.66 5.46
CA ASP A 4 78.23 -38.75 6.28
C ASP A 4 76.93 -38.35 5.61
N PHE A 5 75.80 -38.57 6.33
CA PHE A 5 74.50 -38.11 5.91
C PHE A 5 74.29 -36.67 6.42
N LEU A 6 74.38 -35.73 5.56
CA LEU A 6 74.07 -34.33 5.79
C LEU A 6 72.55 -34.18 6.05
N SER A 7 72.20 -33.88 7.25
CA SER A 7 70.90 -33.47 7.70
C SER A 7 70.60 -32.06 7.15
N LEU A 8 69.69 -31.97 6.21
CA LEU A 8 69.07 -30.71 5.77
C LEU A 8 67.79 -30.49 6.58
N ASN A 9 67.95 -29.92 7.79
CA ASN A 9 66.84 -29.37 8.53
C ASN A 9 66.79 -27.84 8.33
N SER A 10 66.14 -27.37 7.29
CA SER A 10 65.74 -25.97 7.18
C SER A 10 64.28 -25.84 7.67
N PRO A 11 64.01 -25.16 8.74
CA PRO A 11 62.60 -24.85 9.08
C PRO A 11 62.12 -23.76 8.10
N PHE A 12 61.15 -24.14 7.28
CA PHE A 12 60.42 -23.22 6.45
C PHE A 12 59.68 -22.20 7.32
N TYR A 13 60.29 -21.08 7.60
CA TYR A 13 59.68 -19.91 8.23
C TYR A 13 58.82 -19.15 7.21
N PHE A 14 57.78 -19.83 6.68
CA PHE A 14 56.86 -19.21 5.70
C PHE A 14 55.47 -18.95 6.28
N GLY A 15 55.28 -19.17 7.59
CA GLY A 15 53.94 -19.28 8.17
C GLY A 15 53.33 -18.01 8.77
N GLU A 16 54.10 -17.11 9.36
CA GLU A 16 53.52 -16.06 10.24
C GLU A 16 53.06 -14.81 9.44
N LYS A 17 53.87 -14.32 8.53
CA LYS A 17 53.51 -13.12 7.73
C LYS A 17 52.36 -13.35 6.76
N MET A 18 52.12 -14.60 6.37
CA MET A 18 51.03 -14.96 5.47
C MET A 18 49.71 -15.11 6.21
N LYS A 19 49.70 -15.60 7.46
CA LYS A 19 48.53 -15.72 8.31
C LYS A 19 47.91 -14.35 8.58
N HIS A 20 48.70 -13.35 8.90
CA HIS A 20 48.19 -11.99 9.15
C HIS A 20 47.57 -11.34 7.88
N LYS A 21 48.15 -11.60 6.71
CA LYS A 21 47.59 -11.10 5.44
C LYS A 21 46.26 -11.76 5.10
N ILE A 22 46.11 -13.07 5.36
CA ILE A 22 44.87 -13.80 5.12
C ILE A 22 43.78 -13.34 6.10
N VAL A 23 44.10 -13.16 7.39
CA VAL A 23 43.17 -12.64 8.39
C VAL A 23 42.70 -11.23 8.03
N PHE A 24 43.60 -10.37 7.57
CA PHE A 24 43.26 -9.00 7.14
C PHE A 24 42.33 -9.01 5.91
N LEU A 25 42.61 -9.90 4.92
CA LEU A 25 41.77 -10.06 3.73
C LEU A 25 40.37 -10.60 4.04
N VAL A 26 40.29 -11.55 4.97
CA VAL A 26 38.98 -12.08 5.43
C VAL A 26 38.21 -11.03 6.20
N PHE A 27 38.86 -10.24 7.05
CA PHE A 27 38.23 -9.16 7.81
C PHE A 27 37.72 -8.04 6.88
N ALA A 28 38.53 -7.67 5.85
CA ALA A 28 38.10 -6.71 4.83
C ALA A 28 36.93 -7.22 3.98
N ALA A 29 36.89 -8.51 3.65
CA ALA A 29 35.76 -9.11 2.93
C ALA A 29 34.46 -9.14 3.76
N ILE A 30 34.56 -9.39 5.06
CA ILE A 30 33.40 -9.38 5.98
C ILE A 30 32.84 -7.97 6.14
N THR A 31 33.69 -6.94 6.21
CA THR A 31 33.24 -5.54 6.32
C THR A 31 32.58 -5.04 5.01
N LEU A 32 32.99 -5.52 3.85
CA LEU A 32 32.35 -5.20 2.57
C LEU A 32 30.97 -5.86 2.43
N LEU A 33 30.74 -7.02 3.03
CA LEU A 33 29.44 -7.69 3.00
C LEU A 33 28.41 -7.04 3.96
N ALA A 34 28.87 -6.36 5.01
CA ALA A 34 27.99 -5.65 5.97
C ALA A 34 27.49 -4.30 5.42
N ALA A 35 28.02 -3.79 4.31
CA ALA A 35 27.64 -2.51 3.70
C ALA A 35 26.41 -2.59 2.79
N CYS A 36 25.76 -3.75 2.64
CA CYS A 36 24.47 -3.85 1.98
C CYS A 36 23.37 -3.36 2.92
N SER A 37 23.32 -2.05 3.19
CA SER A 37 22.10 -1.45 3.75
C SER A 37 21.06 -1.49 2.64
N THR A 38 20.04 -2.35 2.80
CA THR A 38 18.87 -2.30 1.96
C THR A 38 18.20 -0.95 2.19
N LEU A 39 18.21 -0.08 1.17
CA LEU A 39 17.46 1.17 1.19
C LEU A 39 15.98 0.82 1.30
N LYS A 40 15.44 0.88 2.50
CA LYS A 40 14.01 0.68 2.75
C LYS A 40 13.33 2.02 2.54
N LEU A 41 12.66 2.19 1.41
CA LEU A 41 11.76 3.31 1.19
C LEU A 41 10.45 3.00 1.92
N GLU A 42 10.22 3.66 3.04
CA GLU A 42 8.90 3.64 3.66
C GLU A 42 7.97 4.54 2.85
N PRO A 43 6.74 4.08 2.52
CA PRO A 43 5.75 4.95 1.90
C PRO A 43 5.55 6.18 2.79
N ALA A 44 5.54 7.36 2.20
CA ALA A 44 5.22 8.58 2.93
C ALA A 44 3.86 8.39 3.63
N GLN A 45 3.86 8.36 4.94
CA GLN A 45 2.64 8.43 5.71
C GLN A 45 2.12 9.86 5.57
N PHE A 46 1.15 10.03 4.69
CA PHE A 46 0.41 11.29 4.66
C PHE A 46 -0.34 11.39 5.98
N ALA A 47 0.07 12.32 6.82
CA ALA A 47 -0.48 12.51 8.17
C ALA A 47 -2.02 12.68 8.19
N TRP A 48 -2.60 13.08 7.06
CA TRP A 48 -4.02 13.34 6.89
C TRP A 48 -4.46 12.96 5.47
N PRO A 49 -4.89 11.71 5.20
CA PRO A 49 -5.54 11.40 3.95
C PRO A 49 -6.82 12.23 3.85
N LEU A 50 -6.83 13.13 2.90
CA LEU A 50 -7.99 13.95 2.60
C LEU A 50 -8.89 13.22 1.60
N GLU A 51 -10.19 13.37 1.77
CA GLU A 51 -11.16 12.96 0.76
C GLU A 51 -10.87 13.65 -0.58
N SER A 52 -10.99 12.92 -1.67
CA SER A 52 -11.05 13.45 -3.03
C SER A 52 -12.49 13.39 -3.53
N VAL A 53 -12.99 14.52 -4.01
CA VAL A 53 -14.26 14.58 -4.74
C VAL A 53 -13.93 14.75 -6.21
N LEU A 54 -14.15 13.70 -7.01
CA LEU A 54 -13.69 13.61 -8.38
C LEU A 54 -14.87 13.69 -9.34
N ASN A 55 -14.79 14.58 -10.32
CA ASN A 55 -15.79 14.66 -11.37
C ASN A 55 -15.61 13.51 -12.35
N VAL A 56 -16.70 12.84 -12.68
CA VAL A 56 -16.73 11.80 -13.71
C VAL A 56 -16.86 12.46 -15.07
N ASP A 57 -15.95 12.15 -15.98
CA ASP A 57 -15.98 12.67 -17.34
C ASP A 57 -17.06 11.97 -18.19
N LYS A 58 -17.23 12.45 -19.44
CA LYS A 58 -18.21 11.91 -20.41
C LYS A 58 -17.99 10.44 -20.75
N ASP A 59 -16.76 9.94 -20.58
CA ASP A 59 -16.37 8.55 -20.87
C ASP A 59 -16.35 7.67 -19.60
N GLY A 60 -16.76 8.24 -18.46
CA GLY A 60 -16.85 7.54 -17.17
C GLY A 60 -15.55 7.44 -16.42
N PHE A 61 -14.51 8.18 -16.83
CA PHE A 61 -13.23 8.20 -16.14
C PHE A 61 -13.17 9.31 -15.10
N VAL A 62 -12.39 9.04 -14.05
CA VAL A 62 -11.98 10.02 -13.04
C VAL A 62 -10.47 10.01 -12.92
N LYS A 63 -9.91 11.17 -12.58
CA LYS A 63 -8.47 11.34 -12.35
C LYS A 63 -8.24 11.86 -10.94
N GLU A 64 -7.39 11.17 -10.19
CA GLU A 64 -6.93 11.59 -8.86
C GLU A 64 -5.43 11.86 -8.92
N ASP A 65 -5.05 13.13 -8.95
CA ASP A 65 -3.66 13.54 -9.15
C ASP A 65 -2.76 13.24 -7.95
N ARG A 66 -3.28 13.25 -6.72
CA ARG A 66 -2.51 12.99 -5.51
C ARG A 66 -1.97 11.56 -5.45
N TYR A 67 -2.71 10.61 -5.99
CA TYR A 67 -2.35 9.19 -6.00
C TYR A 67 -1.95 8.71 -7.40
N ALA A 68 -1.92 9.63 -8.39
CA ALA A 68 -1.66 9.32 -9.81
C ALA A 68 -2.58 8.20 -10.35
N LEU A 69 -3.86 8.23 -9.95
CA LEU A 69 -4.85 7.24 -10.35
C LEU A 69 -5.71 7.76 -11.48
N ASN A 70 -5.99 6.90 -12.45
CA ASN A 70 -6.96 7.12 -13.51
C ASN A 70 -7.77 5.83 -13.68
N PHE A 71 -9.08 5.87 -13.44
CA PHE A 71 -9.92 4.69 -13.47
C PHE A 71 -11.32 4.99 -13.97
N ASN A 72 -11.98 3.96 -14.50
CA ASN A 72 -13.34 4.04 -15.02
C ASN A 72 -14.35 3.68 -13.93
N THR A 73 -15.37 4.51 -13.76
CA THR A 73 -16.39 4.37 -12.70
C THR A 73 -17.71 3.79 -13.19
N LYS A 74 -17.85 3.52 -14.50
CA LYS A 74 -19.12 3.03 -15.10
C LYS A 74 -19.66 1.79 -14.40
N ALA A 75 -18.78 0.85 -14.08
CA ALA A 75 -19.17 -0.38 -13.40
C ALA A 75 -19.76 -0.12 -12.00
N LEU A 76 -19.21 0.84 -11.26
CA LEU A 76 -19.72 1.21 -9.93
C LEU A 76 -21.12 1.84 -10.03
N PHE A 77 -21.29 2.79 -10.93
CA PHE A 77 -22.60 3.43 -11.12
C PHE A 77 -23.65 2.44 -11.64
N PHE A 78 -23.28 1.56 -12.57
CA PHE A 78 -24.18 0.53 -13.05
C PHE A 78 -24.60 -0.45 -11.94
N GLU A 79 -23.66 -0.86 -11.09
CA GLU A 79 -23.92 -1.74 -9.96
C GLU A 79 -24.95 -1.15 -8.98
N GLU A 80 -24.92 0.19 -8.77
CA GLU A 80 -25.82 0.87 -7.84
C GLU A 80 -27.19 1.21 -8.45
N THR A 81 -27.23 1.61 -9.72
CA THR A 81 -28.41 2.22 -10.33
C THR A 81 -29.07 1.35 -11.40
N GLN A 82 -28.36 0.32 -11.89
CA GLN A 82 -28.73 -0.51 -13.05
C GLN A 82 -28.90 0.32 -14.36
N ASP A 83 -28.38 1.54 -14.38
CA ASP A 83 -28.38 2.41 -15.54
C ASP A 83 -26.94 2.64 -16.04
N SER A 84 -26.69 2.27 -17.29
CA SER A 84 -25.38 2.38 -17.93
C SER A 84 -24.89 3.80 -18.18
N LEU A 85 -25.77 4.80 -18.09
CA LEU A 85 -25.47 6.22 -18.30
C LEU A 85 -25.52 7.06 -17.02
N SER A 86 -25.82 6.46 -15.88
CA SER A 86 -26.01 7.15 -14.61
C SER A 86 -24.77 7.88 -14.08
N TYR A 87 -23.58 7.56 -14.59
CA TYR A 87 -22.32 8.20 -14.21
C TYR A 87 -22.14 9.63 -14.75
N SER A 88 -22.84 9.98 -15.83
CA SER A 88 -22.61 11.25 -16.54
C SER A 88 -22.91 12.46 -15.64
N GLY A 89 -21.94 13.36 -15.51
CA GLY A 89 -22.05 14.58 -14.70
C GLY A 89 -22.10 14.33 -13.18
N LYS A 90 -21.83 13.11 -12.74
CA LYS A 90 -21.76 12.75 -11.32
C LYS A 90 -20.37 12.96 -10.75
N THR A 91 -20.27 12.87 -9.45
CA THR A 91 -19.00 12.88 -8.71
C THR A 91 -18.84 11.58 -7.93
N ILE A 92 -17.62 11.12 -7.81
CA ILE A 92 -17.26 10.03 -6.90
C ILE A 92 -16.36 10.55 -5.78
N ARG A 93 -16.57 10.05 -4.59
CA ARG A 93 -15.78 10.38 -3.41
C ARG A 93 -14.81 9.23 -3.11
N VAL A 94 -13.57 9.59 -2.87
CA VAL A 94 -12.50 8.62 -2.64
C VAL A 94 -11.68 9.05 -1.45
N ILE A 95 -11.39 8.13 -0.55
CA ILE A 95 -10.40 8.32 0.51
C ILE A 95 -9.55 7.06 0.64
N ARG A 96 -8.27 7.25 0.95
CA ARG A 96 -7.35 6.14 1.20
C ARG A 96 -7.06 6.05 2.70
N ASN A 97 -7.14 4.84 3.28
CA ASN A 97 -6.71 4.64 4.66
C ASN A 97 -5.21 4.38 4.78
N ASN A 98 -4.70 4.30 6.01
CA ASN A 98 -3.28 4.07 6.30
C ASN A 98 -2.78 2.68 5.87
N GLU A 99 -3.68 1.71 5.70
CA GLU A 99 -3.36 0.35 5.23
C GLU A 99 -3.27 0.26 3.70
N GLY A 100 -3.62 1.35 3.00
CA GLY A 100 -3.55 1.41 1.54
C GLY A 100 -4.85 1.05 0.82
N TYR A 101 -5.95 0.83 1.53
CA TYR A 101 -7.26 0.59 0.92
C TYR A 101 -7.94 1.89 0.53
N TYR A 102 -8.66 1.86 -0.59
CA TYR A 102 -9.42 2.98 -1.13
C TYR A 102 -10.91 2.75 -0.89
N PHE A 103 -11.53 3.66 -0.19
CA PHE A 103 -12.98 3.68 0.04
C PHE A 103 -13.61 4.62 -0.97
N MET A 104 -14.63 4.14 -1.68
CA MET A 104 -15.30 4.88 -2.74
C MET A 104 -16.81 4.84 -2.56
N THR A 105 -17.46 5.99 -2.71
CA THR A 105 -18.92 6.12 -2.76
C THR A 105 -19.32 7.33 -3.57
N ALA A 106 -20.61 7.50 -3.83
CA ALA A 106 -21.17 8.66 -4.49
C ALA A 106 -22.56 9.00 -3.92
N VAL A 107 -23.10 10.13 -4.31
CA VAL A 107 -24.53 10.45 -4.09
C VAL A 107 -25.38 9.39 -4.78
N ASP A 108 -26.47 9.00 -4.17
CA ASP A 108 -27.41 7.95 -4.58
C ASP A 108 -26.87 6.50 -4.47
N PHE A 109 -25.61 6.30 -4.09
CA PHE A 109 -25.10 4.96 -3.77
C PHE A 109 -25.66 4.46 -2.45
N ARG A 110 -25.92 3.16 -2.35
CA ARG A 110 -26.30 2.50 -1.10
C ARG A 110 -25.11 1.87 -0.38
N ASN A 111 -23.99 1.77 -1.11
CA ASN A 111 -22.80 1.07 -0.65
C ASN A 111 -21.57 1.97 -0.64
N VAL A 112 -20.59 1.56 0.19
CA VAL A 112 -19.19 1.95 0.07
C VAL A 112 -18.41 0.78 -0.49
N TYR A 113 -17.63 1.02 -1.51
CA TYR A 113 -16.76 0.04 -2.14
C TYR A 113 -15.34 0.20 -1.62
N VAL A 114 -14.74 -0.88 -1.15
CA VAL A 114 -13.36 -0.90 -0.67
C VAL A 114 -12.48 -1.63 -1.66
N PHE A 115 -11.45 -0.96 -2.13
CA PHE A 115 -10.51 -1.50 -3.11
C PHE A 115 -9.09 -1.57 -2.55
N SER A 116 -8.35 -2.57 -2.97
CA SER A 116 -6.89 -2.62 -2.95
C SER A 116 -6.33 -2.34 -4.35
N ILE A 117 -5.06 -1.95 -4.44
CA ILE A 117 -4.35 -1.92 -5.72
C ILE A 117 -3.53 -3.20 -5.85
N ASP A 118 -3.79 -3.97 -6.91
CA ASP A 118 -2.98 -5.11 -7.32
C ASP A 118 -2.60 -4.93 -8.79
N LYS A 119 -1.29 -5.07 -9.10
CA LYS A 119 -0.74 -4.99 -10.47
C LYS A 119 -1.26 -3.77 -11.27
N ASN A 120 -1.32 -2.59 -10.65
CA ASN A 120 -1.82 -1.34 -11.21
C ASN A 120 -3.34 -1.33 -11.54
N ALA A 121 -4.12 -2.21 -10.94
CA ALA A 121 -5.56 -2.23 -11.04
C ALA A 121 -6.23 -2.18 -9.67
N PHE A 122 -7.43 -1.60 -9.62
CA PHE A 122 -8.28 -1.69 -8.45
C PHE A 122 -8.92 -3.08 -8.39
N SER A 123 -8.68 -3.79 -7.29
CA SER A 123 -9.35 -5.05 -6.96
C SER A 123 -10.34 -4.81 -5.84
N LEU A 124 -11.61 -5.12 -6.06
CA LEU A 124 -12.65 -5.00 -5.04
C LEU A 124 -12.34 -5.98 -3.89
N LYS A 125 -12.18 -5.43 -2.69
CA LYS A 125 -12.01 -6.21 -1.46
C LYS A 125 -13.35 -6.46 -0.78
N THR A 126 -14.13 -5.40 -0.56
CA THR A 126 -15.36 -5.45 0.20
C THR A 126 -16.37 -4.45 -0.36
N LYS A 127 -17.63 -4.83 -0.36
CA LYS A 127 -18.78 -3.96 -0.61
C LYS A 127 -19.55 -3.82 0.71
N ILE A 128 -19.55 -2.62 1.27
CA ILE A 128 -20.14 -2.32 2.58
C ILE A 128 -21.51 -1.70 2.36
N LEU A 129 -22.58 -2.40 2.73
CA LEU A 129 -23.94 -1.87 2.67
C LEU A 129 -24.14 -0.85 3.79
N ILE A 130 -24.47 0.39 3.43
CA ILE A 130 -24.76 1.48 4.37
C ILE A 130 -26.26 1.69 4.55
N SER A 131 -27.02 1.56 3.47
CA SER A 131 -28.47 1.75 3.49
C SER A 131 -29.16 0.71 2.63
N GLU A 132 -30.20 0.09 3.16
CA GLU A 132 -30.97 -0.93 2.43
C GLU A 132 -31.97 -0.33 1.43
N THR A 133 -32.50 0.85 1.74
CA THR A 133 -33.68 1.40 1.07
C THR A 133 -33.42 2.64 0.24
N THR A 134 -32.54 3.53 0.70
CA THR A 134 -32.30 4.83 0.07
C THR A 134 -30.84 5.03 -0.24
N GLY A 135 -30.52 5.72 -1.33
CA GLY A 135 -29.15 6.15 -1.60
C GLY A 135 -28.67 7.22 -0.62
N LEU A 136 -27.37 7.34 -0.46
CA LEU A 136 -26.70 8.35 0.36
C LEU A 136 -26.94 9.74 -0.24
N SER A 137 -27.49 10.69 0.53
CA SER A 137 -27.85 12.00 -0.02
C SER A 137 -26.66 12.95 -0.08
N ASN A 138 -25.78 12.92 0.85
CA ASN A 138 -24.60 13.79 0.90
C ASN A 138 -23.43 13.09 1.63
N PRO A 139 -22.89 12.00 1.05
CA PRO A 139 -21.81 11.28 1.70
C PRO A 139 -20.54 12.13 1.80
N ALA A 140 -19.79 12.00 2.88
CA ALA A 140 -18.48 12.58 3.07
C ALA A 140 -17.59 11.67 3.90
N PHE A 141 -16.33 11.54 3.52
CA PHE A 141 -15.36 10.75 4.26
C PHE A 141 -14.45 11.61 5.13
N ASN A 142 -14.20 11.14 6.34
CA ASN A 142 -13.16 11.66 7.23
C ASN A 142 -12.19 10.55 7.64
N GLN A 143 -10.93 10.90 7.77
CA GLN A 143 -9.95 10.01 8.40
C GLN A 143 -10.09 10.07 9.93
N ARG A 144 -10.34 8.93 10.55
CA ARG A 144 -10.43 8.75 12.02
C ARG A 144 -9.67 7.50 12.45
N SER A 145 -8.36 7.47 12.18
CA SER A 145 -7.54 6.28 12.48
C SER A 145 -7.95 5.59 13.80
N PRO A 146 -8.16 4.27 13.80
CA PRO A 146 -7.81 3.31 12.73
C PRO A 146 -8.86 3.13 11.62
N PHE A 147 -10.02 3.77 11.67
CA PHE A 147 -11.12 3.62 10.72
C PHE A 147 -11.30 4.86 9.82
N ILE A 148 -12.07 4.69 8.77
CA ILE A 148 -12.64 5.77 7.96
C ILE A 148 -14.03 6.07 8.49
N GLU A 149 -14.33 7.33 8.77
CA GLU A 149 -15.69 7.77 9.13
C GLU A 149 -16.41 8.22 7.86
N LEU A 150 -17.54 7.58 7.57
CA LEU A 150 -18.50 8.06 6.57
C LEU A 150 -19.59 8.87 7.26
N LEU A 151 -19.77 10.10 6.83
CA LEU A 151 -20.89 10.95 7.23
C LEU A 151 -21.94 10.94 6.13
N SER A 152 -23.19 10.63 6.42
CA SER A 152 -24.31 10.78 5.49
C SER A 152 -25.63 10.87 6.27
N ASP A 153 -26.52 11.72 5.82
CA ASP A 153 -27.89 11.86 6.35
C ASP A 153 -27.93 12.10 7.87
N GLY A 154 -26.94 12.84 8.39
CA GLY A 154 -26.80 13.14 9.81
C GLY A 154 -26.30 11.97 10.67
N LYS A 155 -25.91 10.86 10.05
CA LYS A 155 -25.31 9.69 10.70
C LYS A 155 -23.82 9.60 10.41
N ALA A 156 -23.09 8.96 11.33
CA ALA A 156 -21.68 8.64 11.18
C ALA A 156 -21.49 7.13 11.26
N PHE A 157 -20.80 6.57 10.27
CA PHE A 157 -20.47 5.15 10.20
C PHE A 157 -18.96 4.99 10.28
N LYS A 158 -18.48 4.11 11.15
CA LYS A 158 -17.07 3.74 11.22
C LYS A 158 -16.82 2.57 10.27
N LEU A 159 -15.97 2.79 9.30
CA LEU A 159 -15.66 1.83 8.24
C LEU A 159 -14.24 1.31 8.37
N THR A 160 -14.10 0.00 8.27
CA THR A 160 -12.82 -0.69 8.11
C THR A 160 -12.77 -1.34 6.72
N SER A 161 -11.63 -1.91 6.36
CA SER A 161 -11.52 -2.68 5.11
C SER A 161 -12.38 -3.94 5.07
N GLU A 162 -12.95 -4.35 6.21
CA GLU A 162 -13.78 -5.56 6.35
C GLU A 162 -15.30 -5.24 6.45
N GLY A 163 -15.67 -4.00 6.79
CA GLY A 163 -17.08 -3.63 6.98
C GLY A 163 -17.28 -2.45 7.92
N ILE A 164 -18.49 -2.33 8.43
CA ILE A 164 -18.84 -1.36 9.47
C ILE A 164 -18.32 -1.88 10.81
N GLU A 165 -17.55 -1.04 11.52
CA GLU A 165 -17.17 -1.33 12.90
C GLU A 165 -18.37 -1.08 13.80
N GLU A 166 -18.99 -2.14 14.30
CA GLU A 166 -20.02 -2.04 15.33
C GLU A 166 -19.37 -1.55 16.61
N GLY A 167 -19.76 -0.36 17.07
CA GLY A 167 -19.31 0.15 18.36
C GLY A 167 -19.68 -0.83 19.46
N VAL A 168 -18.69 -1.31 20.20
CA VAL A 168 -18.93 -2.01 21.48
C VAL A 168 -19.73 -1.05 22.33
N LYS A 169 -20.99 -1.42 22.62
CA LYS A 169 -21.89 -0.69 23.53
C LYS A 169 -21.38 -0.81 24.95
#